data_f01be912e8c57d91857d55ef55a1ea5a
#
_entry.id   f01be912e8c57d91857d55ef55a1ea5a
#
_cell.length_a   1.000
_cell.length_b   1.000
_cell.length_c   1.000
_cell.angle_alpha   90.00
_cell.angle_beta   90.00
_cell.angle_gamma   90.00
#
_symmetry.space_group_name_H-M   'P 1'
#
loop_
_entity.id
_entity.type
_entity.pdbx_description
1 polymer ?
#
loop_
_entity_poly.entity_id
_entity_poly.type
_entity_poly.pdbx_seq_one_letter_code
_entity_poly.pdbx_strand_id
1 'polypeptide(L)'
;FTRYFRYAFLEEKYPELAARCEWIFINMNLAPVSNNEIYNWLKKQIIDSIKETHNDLDFEDFGVIKRVFRREISRFDKGLGSLLCGSDVERNRELYKILNEAIRNVDSYLEALLFFIKENYAKIPIVVLDNCDKRNKGEQLLMFEVAQWLRAQYKCIVILPMRDATYDTYKSEPPLDTVVRDLVFRIDPPDLLRVLQARLDYITRITEQSSNTYILENGMRVAVKRSELIEYFKYIIVAIRKDRWVANLFYRLADKNTRNGIQIFEDFCKSGHMKEKDILAMRVLGDDAQI
;
A
#
# COMPACT_ATOMS: atom_id res chain seq x y z
N PHE A 1 3.67 -5.60 -0.61
CA PHE A 1 4.69 -5.56 0.45
C PHE A 1 4.49 -4.37 1.41
N THR A 2 4.39 -3.13 0.96
CA THR A 2 4.29 -1.93 1.80
C THR A 2 3.13 -1.97 2.78
N ARG A 3 1.95 -2.50 2.37
CA ARG A 3 0.82 -2.71 3.29
C ARG A 3 1.13 -3.79 4.34
N TYR A 4 1.76 -4.90 3.95
CA TYR A 4 2.21 -5.92 4.90
C TYR A 4 3.22 -5.35 5.89
N PHE A 5 4.20 -4.57 5.40
CA PHE A 5 5.19 -3.92 6.24
C PHE A 5 4.55 -2.98 7.27
N ARG A 6 3.56 -2.18 6.83
CA ARG A 6 2.82 -1.32 7.74
C ARG A 6 2.02 -2.13 8.77
N TYR A 7 1.06 -2.94 8.31
CA TYR A 7 0.02 -3.52 9.18
C TYR A 7 0.48 -4.76 9.94
N ALA A 8 1.24 -5.65 9.31
CA ALA A 8 1.64 -6.91 9.92
C ALA A 8 3.03 -6.87 10.58
N PHE A 9 3.92 -5.99 10.11
CA PHE A 9 5.27 -5.93 10.67
C PHE A 9 5.44 -4.78 11.67
N LEU A 10 5.14 -3.54 11.27
CA LEU A 10 5.35 -2.39 12.14
C LEU A 10 4.32 -2.35 13.28
N GLU A 11 3.04 -2.50 12.98
CA GLU A 11 1.99 -2.40 14.00
C GLU A 11 2.07 -3.54 15.02
N GLU A 12 2.43 -4.77 14.60
CA GLU A 12 2.55 -5.91 15.52
C GLU A 12 3.86 -5.93 16.30
N LYS A 13 5.00 -5.61 15.65
CA LYS A 13 6.33 -5.76 16.27
C LYS A 13 6.90 -4.47 16.84
N TYR A 14 6.51 -3.33 16.30
CA TYR A 14 7.03 -2.01 16.67
C TYR A 14 5.91 -0.97 16.79
N PRO A 15 4.91 -1.18 17.66
CA PRO A 15 3.73 -0.32 17.75
C PRO A 15 4.07 1.14 18.08
N GLU A 16 5.10 1.39 18.87
CA GLU A 16 5.56 2.75 19.19
C GLU A 16 6.11 3.46 17.94
N LEU A 17 6.82 2.75 17.09
CA LEU A 17 7.32 3.30 15.82
C LEU A 17 6.17 3.50 14.83
N ALA A 18 5.24 2.53 14.75
CA ALA A 18 4.05 2.62 13.91
C ALA A 18 3.20 3.84 14.25
N ALA A 19 3.01 4.12 15.54
CA ALA A 19 2.26 5.28 16.04
C ALA A 19 2.89 6.62 15.64
N ARG A 20 4.20 6.66 15.38
CA ARG A 20 4.95 7.84 14.93
C ARG A 20 4.97 8.02 13.42
N CYS A 21 4.30 7.18 12.67
CA CYS A 21 4.26 7.22 11.21
C CYS A 21 2.88 7.69 10.72
N GLU A 22 2.87 8.65 9.81
CA GLU A 22 1.68 9.02 9.03
C GLU A 22 1.81 8.46 7.63
N TRP A 23 1.02 7.42 7.32
CA TRP A 23 1.11 6.69 6.04
C TRP A 23 0.17 7.27 5.00
N ILE A 24 0.73 7.65 3.85
CA ILE A 24 0.03 8.22 2.70
C ILE A 24 0.29 7.30 1.50
N PHE A 25 -0.74 6.57 1.05
CA PHE A 25 -0.63 5.66 -0.09
C PHE A 25 -1.23 6.28 -1.34
N ILE A 26 -0.41 6.45 -2.37
CA ILE A 26 -0.81 7.05 -3.64
C ILE A 26 -0.63 6.05 -4.77
N ASN A 27 -1.72 5.80 -5.52
CA ASN A 27 -1.69 4.92 -6.69
C ASN A 27 -1.26 5.72 -7.92
N MET A 28 -0.01 5.57 -8.33
CA MET A 28 0.57 6.32 -9.44
C MET A 28 0.01 5.94 -10.81
N ASN A 29 -0.76 4.84 -10.95
CA ASN A 29 -1.50 4.57 -12.19
C ASN A 29 -2.56 5.64 -12.53
N LEU A 30 -3.02 6.39 -11.54
CA LEU A 30 -4.03 7.44 -11.70
C LEU A 30 -3.40 8.82 -11.97
N ALA A 31 -2.08 8.92 -11.88
CA ALA A 31 -1.40 10.19 -12.08
C ALA A 31 -1.46 10.65 -13.55
N PRO A 32 -1.58 11.95 -13.82
CA PRO A 32 -1.52 12.50 -15.17
C PRO A 32 -0.17 12.21 -15.82
N VAL A 33 -0.17 12.14 -17.14
CA VAL A 33 1.06 11.90 -17.95
C VAL A 33 1.90 13.18 -18.07
N SER A 34 1.27 14.34 -17.95
CA SER A 34 1.92 15.64 -18.08
C SER A 34 2.85 15.92 -16.89
N ASN A 35 4.13 16.20 -17.18
CA ASN A 35 5.12 16.51 -16.16
C ASN A 35 4.71 17.73 -15.28
N ASN A 36 4.05 18.71 -15.86
CA ASN A 36 3.63 19.92 -15.11
C ASN A 36 2.44 19.65 -14.19
N GLU A 37 1.58 18.70 -14.55
CA GLU A 37 0.36 18.42 -13.80
C GLU A 37 0.59 17.43 -12.65
N ILE A 38 1.58 16.53 -12.80
CA ILE A 38 1.82 15.46 -11.83
C ILE A 38 2.15 15.99 -10.43
N TYR A 39 2.93 17.07 -10.33
CA TYR A 39 3.30 17.66 -9.06
C TYR A 39 2.09 18.25 -8.32
N ASN A 40 1.22 18.98 -9.04
CA ASN A 40 0.02 19.56 -8.45
C ASN A 40 -1.02 18.48 -8.10
N TRP A 41 -1.15 17.48 -8.96
CA TRP A 41 -2.01 16.33 -8.68
C TRP A 41 -1.55 15.60 -7.42
N LEU A 42 -0.25 15.32 -7.30
CA LEU A 42 0.33 14.60 -6.17
C LEU A 42 0.13 15.35 -4.86
N LYS A 43 0.32 16.67 -4.85
CA LYS A 43 0.04 17.51 -3.67
C LYS A 43 -1.40 17.36 -3.21
N LYS A 44 -2.36 17.40 -4.14
CA LYS A 44 -3.79 17.20 -3.85
C LYS A 44 -4.04 15.81 -3.27
N GLN A 45 -3.47 14.75 -3.87
CA GLN A 45 -3.62 13.39 -3.36
C GLN A 45 -3.08 13.23 -1.93
N ILE A 46 -1.97 13.89 -1.61
CA ILE A 46 -1.42 13.90 -0.24
C ILE A 46 -2.39 14.60 0.71
N ILE A 47 -2.90 15.79 0.33
CA ILE A 47 -3.87 16.54 1.13
C ILE A 47 -5.13 15.70 1.38
N ASP A 48 -5.68 15.10 0.34
CA ASP A 48 -6.91 14.30 0.42
C ASP A 48 -6.69 13.07 1.32
N SER A 49 -5.56 12.36 1.17
CA SER A 49 -5.20 11.22 2.01
C SER A 49 -5.05 11.59 3.49
N ILE A 50 -4.47 12.74 3.79
CA ILE A 50 -4.37 13.24 5.17
C ILE A 50 -5.76 13.53 5.74
N LYS A 51 -6.63 14.19 4.98
CA LYS A 51 -8.01 14.49 5.39
C LYS A 51 -8.82 13.22 5.63
N GLU A 52 -8.67 12.21 4.77
CA GLU A 52 -9.33 10.91 4.93
C GLU A 52 -8.84 10.16 6.17
N THR A 53 -7.55 10.23 6.48
CA THR A 53 -6.97 9.58 7.66
C THR A 53 -7.44 10.25 8.96
N HIS A 54 -7.63 11.56 8.94
CA HIS A 54 -8.08 12.38 10.06
C HIS A 54 -9.53 12.84 9.88
N ASN A 55 -10.43 11.92 9.53
CA ASN A 55 -11.86 12.18 9.26
C ASN A 55 -12.65 12.62 10.50
N ASP A 56 -12.08 12.50 11.68
CA ASP A 56 -12.58 13.07 12.94
C ASP A 56 -12.43 14.60 13.01
N LEU A 57 -11.62 15.20 12.14
CA LEU A 57 -11.41 16.64 12.04
C LEU A 57 -12.20 17.23 10.88
N ASP A 58 -12.99 18.26 11.16
CA ASP A 58 -13.57 19.11 10.13
C ASP A 58 -12.54 20.16 9.69
N PHE A 59 -11.90 19.94 8.54
CA PHE A 59 -10.90 20.86 7.98
C PHE A 59 -11.51 22.17 7.43
N GLU A 60 -12.85 22.32 7.43
CA GLU A 60 -13.53 23.57 7.13
C GLU A 60 -13.86 24.34 8.42
N ASP A 61 -13.79 23.70 9.60
CA ASP A 61 -13.96 24.36 10.88
C ASP A 61 -12.83 25.37 11.14
N PHE A 62 -13.21 26.58 11.55
CA PHE A 62 -12.27 27.65 11.79
C PHE A 62 -11.24 27.35 12.91
N GLY A 63 -11.64 26.57 13.92
CA GLY A 63 -10.73 26.13 14.99
C GLY A 63 -9.68 25.16 14.47
N VAL A 64 -10.03 24.27 13.52
CA VAL A 64 -9.09 23.38 12.84
C VAL A 64 -8.17 24.17 11.91
N ILE A 65 -8.73 25.09 11.09
CA ILE A 65 -7.96 25.98 10.23
C ILE A 65 -6.91 26.76 11.03
N LYS A 66 -7.28 27.32 12.18
CA LYS A 66 -6.32 28.01 13.06
C LYS A 66 -5.18 27.11 13.55
N ARG A 67 -5.46 25.84 13.82
CA ARG A 67 -4.43 24.89 14.24
C ARG A 67 -3.50 24.52 13.09
N VAL A 68 -4.06 24.27 11.90
CA VAL A 68 -3.29 23.96 10.68
C VAL A 68 -2.37 25.12 10.31
N PHE A 69 -2.90 26.35 10.29
CA PHE A 69 -2.16 27.56 9.89
C PHE A 69 -1.55 28.34 11.08
N ARG A 70 -1.33 27.67 12.21
CA ARG A 70 -0.78 28.31 13.42
C ARG A 70 0.51 29.08 13.16
N ARG A 71 1.35 28.56 12.26
CA ARG A 71 2.63 29.16 11.93
C ARG A 71 2.48 30.46 11.14
N GLU A 72 1.59 30.46 10.18
CA GLU A 72 1.23 31.62 9.36
C GLU A 72 0.57 32.70 10.21
N ILE A 73 -0.37 32.33 11.07
CA ILE A 73 -1.00 33.23 12.03
C ILE A 73 0.04 33.87 12.96
N SER A 74 0.94 33.07 13.52
CA SER A 74 2.00 33.57 14.39
C SER A 74 2.94 34.54 13.67
N ARG A 75 3.26 34.29 12.40
CA ARG A 75 4.06 35.22 11.58
C ARG A 75 3.32 36.53 11.33
N PHE A 76 2.03 36.46 11.01
CA PHE A 76 1.20 37.65 10.83
C PHE A 76 1.15 38.44 12.13
N ASP A 77 0.82 37.83 13.25
CA ASP A 77 0.69 38.54 14.55
C ASP A 77 1.97 39.19 15.02
N LYS A 78 3.13 38.57 14.78
CA LYS A 78 4.44 39.13 15.13
C LYS A 78 4.94 40.15 14.08
N GLY A 79 4.42 40.12 12.87
CA GLY A 79 4.77 40.99 11.75
C GLY A 79 3.75 42.10 11.55
N LEU A 80 3.17 42.14 10.33
CA LEU A 80 2.25 43.23 9.92
C LEU A 80 0.99 43.33 10.79
N GLY A 81 0.52 42.21 11.35
CA GLY A 81 -0.65 42.17 12.24
C GLY A 81 -0.43 42.97 13.53
N SER A 82 0.83 43.10 14.00
CA SER A 82 1.14 43.89 15.19
C SER A 82 0.83 45.41 15.00
N LEU A 83 0.85 45.90 13.76
CA LEU A 83 0.49 47.28 13.43
C LEU A 83 -1.03 47.53 13.52
N LEU A 84 -1.85 46.47 13.56
CA LEU A 84 -3.30 46.53 13.61
C LEU A 84 -3.85 46.30 15.04
N CYS A 85 -3.01 46.37 16.06
CA CYS A 85 -3.38 46.10 17.45
C CYS A 85 -4.49 47.04 18.00
N GLY A 86 -4.84 48.13 17.31
CA GLY A 86 -5.90 49.07 17.69
C GLY A 86 -7.29 48.72 17.13
N SER A 87 -7.42 47.74 16.23
CA SER A 87 -8.69 47.40 15.57
C SER A 87 -8.78 45.90 15.32
N ASP A 88 -9.49 45.18 16.18
CA ASP A 88 -9.74 43.75 16.05
C ASP A 88 -10.46 43.40 14.73
N VAL A 89 -11.31 44.29 14.25
CA VAL A 89 -12.08 44.10 13.00
C VAL A 89 -11.14 44.11 11.80
N GLU A 90 -10.26 45.07 11.70
CA GLU A 90 -9.29 45.17 10.60
C GLU A 90 -8.28 44.02 10.64
N ARG A 91 -7.78 43.69 11.84
CA ARG A 91 -6.88 42.56 12.03
C ARG A 91 -7.52 41.22 11.57
N ASN A 92 -8.77 40.96 11.97
CA ASN A 92 -9.47 39.73 11.57
C ASN A 92 -9.77 39.71 10.06
N ARG A 93 -10.05 40.86 9.46
CA ARG A 93 -10.26 40.98 8.01
C ARG A 93 -9.00 40.65 7.22
N GLU A 94 -7.82 41.19 7.64
CA GLU A 94 -6.56 40.88 6.98
C GLU A 94 -6.14 39.43 7.23
N LEU A 95 -6.31 38.91 8.43
CA LEU A 95 -6.06 37.50 8.75
C LEU A 95 -6.90 36.58 7.86
N TYR A 96 -8.19 36.90 7.68
CA TYR A 96 -9.07 36.13 6.79
C TYR A 96 -8.56 36.09 5.33
N LYS A 97 -8.08 37.22 4.81
CA LYS A 97 -7.52 37.26 3.45
C LYS A 97 -6.28 36.35 3.33
N ILE A 98 -5.36 36.45 4.28
CA ILE A 98 -4.12 35.64 4.31
C ILE A 98 -4.47 34.15 4.39
N LEU A 99 -5.37 33.76 5.28
CA LEU A 99 -5.78 32.36 5.42
C LEU A 99 -6.50 31.84 4.19
N ASN A 100 -7.38 32.63 3.60
CA ASN A 100 -8.10 32.25 2.38
C ASN A 100 -7.17 32.06 1.18
N GLU A 101 -6.14 32.91 1.05
CA GLU A 101 -5.11 32.77 0.04
C GLU A 101 -4.24 31.51 0.31
N ALA A 102 -3.83 31.29 1.54
CA ALA A 102 -3.04 30.13 1.94
C ALA A 102 -3.80 28.81 1.73
N ILE A 103 -5.10 28.77 1.98
CA ILE A 103 -5.96 27.61 1.73
C ILE A 103 -6.10 27.32 0.23
N ARG A 104 -6.20 28.36 -0.60
CA ARG A 104 -6.29 28.21 -2.06
C ARG A 104 -4.98 27.82 -2.72
N ASN A 105 -3.86 28.17 -2.10
CA ASN A 105 -2.54 27.79 -2.57
C ASN A 105 -2.19 26.36 -2.10
N VAL A 106 -2.17 25.41 -3.04
CA VAL A 106 -1.94 24.00 -2.77
C VAL A 106 -0.61 23.75 -2.05
N ASP A 107 0.45 24.49 -2.38
CA ASP A 107 1.76 24.37 -1.74
C ASP A 107 1.71 24.80 -0.27
N SER A 108 1.17 26.00 -0.02
CA SER A 108 1.03 26.53 1.34
C SER A 108 0.14 25.64 2.21
N TYR A 109 -0.94 25.11 1.62
CA TYR A 109 -1.85 24.25 2.35
C TYR A 109 -1.20 22.91 2.71
N LEU A 110 -0.49 22.29 1.76
CA LEU A 110 0.22 21.03 2.03
C LEU A 110 1.32 21.21 3.09
N GLU A 111 2.12 22.28 2.98
CA GLU A 111 3.15 22.58 3.99
C GLU A 111 2.55 22.79 5.39
N ALA A 112 1.45 23.52 5.49
CA ALA A 112 0.73 23.73 6.74
C ALA A 112 0.18 22.42 7.33
N LEU A 113 -0.41 21.55 6.50
CA LEU A 113 -0.93 20.24 6.93
C LEU A 113 0.19 19.34 7.43
N LEU A 114 1.30 19.21 6.68
CA LEU A 114 2.42 18.38 7.10
C LEU A 114 3.06 18.89 8.40
N PHE A 115 3.14 20.20 8.56
CA PHE A 115 3.57 20.82 9.81
C PHE A 115 2.61 20.52 10.95
N PHE A 116 1.30 20.65 10.71
CA PHE A 116 0.25 20.31 11.68
C PHE A 116 0.35 18.86 12.17
N ILE A 117 0.51 17.88 11.25
CA ILE A 117 0.68 16.47 11.58
C ILE A 117 1.91 16.26 12.47
N LYS A 118 3.03 16.88 12.11
CA LYS A 118 4.27 16.77 12.88
C LYS A 118 4.15 17.35 14.29
N GLU A 119 3.57 18.53 14.43
CA GLU A 119 3.51 19.23 15.70
C GLU A 119 2.41 18.70 16.64
N ASN A 120 1.24 18.36 16.09
CA ASN A 120 0.11 17.94 16.94
C ASN A 120 0.06 16.42 17.20
N TYR A 121 0.57 15.62 16.28
CA TYR A 121 0.56 14.16 16.40
C TYR A 121 1.96 13.55 16.56
N ALA A 122 3.02 14.36 16.49
CA ALA A 122 4.43 13.92 16.52
C ALA A 122 4.73 12.81 15.47
N LYS A 123 4.02 12.84 14.32
CA LYS A 123 4.14 11.84 13.27
C LYS A 123 5.05 12.30 12.14
N ILE A 124 5.73 11.34 11.53
CA ILE A 124 6.58 11.52 10.36
C ILE A 124 5.79 11.08 9.13
N PRO A 125 5.58 11.95 8.11
CA PRO A 125 4.91 11.56 6.88
C PRO A 125 5.73 10.54 6.10
N ILE A 126 5.08 9.43 5.71
CA ILE A 126 5.63 8.38 4.85
C ILE A 126 4.74 8.29 3.61
N VAL A 127 5.24 8.77 2.48
CA VAL A 127 4.54 8.75 1.20
C VAL A 127 4.95 7.50 0.42
N VAL A 128 3.99 6.67 0.08
CA VAL A 128 4.18 5.46 -0.72
C VAL A 128 3.62 5.71 -2.12
N LEU A 129 4.50 5.75 -3.13
CA LEU A 129 4.15 5.91 -4.54
C LEU A 129 4.01 4.51 -5.18
N ASP A 130 2.83 3.90 -5.09
CA ASP A 130 2.60 2.54 -5.55
C ASP A 130 2.31 2.47 -7.06
N ASN A 131 2.66 1.34 -7.68
CA ASN A 131 2.45 1.04 -9.11
C ASN A 131 3.24 1.92 -10.11
N CYS A 132 4.37 2.48 -9.72
CA CYS A 132 5.23 3.26 -10.60
C CYS A 132 5.81 2.45 -11.77
N ASP A 133 6.01 1.16 -11.56
CA ASP A 133 6.59 0.21 -12.53
C ASP A 133 5.66 -0.22 -13.67
N LYS A 134 4.39 0.19 -13.63
CA LYS A 134 3.41 -0.12 -14.69
C LYS A 134 3.39 0.91 -15.81
N ARG A 135 4.13 1.99 -15.68
CA ARG A 135 4.21 3.08 -16.64
C ARG A 135 5.28 2.84 -17.69
N ASN A 136 5.28 3.62 -18.77
CA ASN A 136 6.33 3.56 -19.77
C ASN A 136 7.69 4.04 -19.22
N LYS A 137 8.77 3.80 -19.96
CA LYS A 137 10.14 4.10 -19.51
C LYS A 137 10.34 5.54 -19.03
N GLY A 138 9.92 6.52 -19.83
CA GLY A 138 10.11 7.94 -19.50
C GLY A 138 9.33 8.35 -18.26
N GLU A 139 8.11 7.83 -18.13
CA GLU A 139 7.27 8.07 -16.95
C GLU A 139 7.81 7.39 -15.69
N GLN A 140 8.45 6.20 -15.82
CA GLN A 140 9.09 5.54 -14.68
C GLN A 140 10.26 6.38 -14.15
N LEU A 141 11.10 6.95 -15.02
CA LEU A 141 12.18 7.86 -14.62
C LEU A 141 11.65 9.12 -13.95
N LEU A 142 10.55 9.69 -14.48
CA LEU A 142 9.87 10.81 -13.85
C LEU A 142 9.42 10.50 -12.40
N MET A 143 9.00 9.25 -12.12
CA MET A 143 8.59 8.87 -10.75
C MET A 143 9.74 8.99 -9.75
N PHE A 144 10.97 8.73 -10.18
CA PHE A 144 12.15 8.92 -9.32
C PHE A 144 12.43 10.41 -9.06
N GLU A 145 12.31 11.24 -10.09
CA GLU A 145 12.45 12.71 -9.94
C GLU A 145 11.39 13.25 -8.98
N VAL A 146 10.15 12.81 -9.13
CA VAL A 146 9.03 13.16 -8.26
C VAL A 146 9.28 12.71 -6.82
N ALA A 147 9.79 11.50 -6.61
CA ALA A 147 10.11 11.00 -5.28
C ALA A 147 11.21 11.83 -4.60
N GLN A 148 12.25 12.20 -5.34
CA GLN A 148 13.32 13.08 -4.84
C GLN A 148 12.81 14.47 -4.51
N TRP A 149 12.01 15.04 -5.40
CA TRP A 149 11.40 16.34 -5.18
C TRP A 149 10.54 16.35 -3.90
N LEU A 150 9.67 15.34 -3.70
CA LEU A 150 8.87 15.20 -2.48
C LEU A 150 9.75 15.20 -1.24
N ARG A 151 10.80 14.38 -1.24
CA ARG A 151 11.74 14.27 -0.12
C ARG A 151 12.41 15.59 0.18
N ALA A 152 12.88 16.28 -0.85
CA ALA A 152 13.61 17.54 -0.72
C ALA A 152 12.69 18.67 -0.23
N GLN A 153 11.51 18.79 -0.83
CA GLN A 153 10.57 19.88 -0.58
C GLN A 153 9.87 19.73 0.78
N TYR A 154 9.36 18.54 1.09
CA TYR A 154 8.49 18.33 2.25
C TYR A 154 9.16 17.57 3.41
N LYS A 155 10.42 17.16 3.25
CA LYS A 155 11.18 16.42 4.29
C LYS A 155 10.42 15.22 4.83
N CYS A 156 9.73 14.48 3.94
CA CYS A 156 9.03 13.24 4.23
C CYS A 156 9.86 12.03 3.81
N ILE A 157 9.50 10.85 4.32
CA ILE A 157 10.04 9.58 3.82
C ILE A 157 9.23 9.19 2.59
N VAL A 158 9.91 8.90 1.48
CA VAL A 158 9.25 8.42 0.26
C VAL A 158 9.64 6.98 0.01
N ILE A 159 8.63 6.12 -0.15
CA ILE A 159 8.81 4.69 -0.49
C ILE A 159 8.33 4.50 -1.92
N LEU A 160 9.20 3.99 -2.78
CA LEU A 160 8.95 3.72 -4.18
C LEU A 160 9.06 2.21 -4.44
N PRO A 161 7.97 1.43 -4.28
CA PRO A 161 7.98 0.01 -4.57
C PRO A 161 8.09 -0.24 -6.07
N MET A 162 9.04 -1.08 -6.48
CA MET A 162 9.20 -1.42 -7.89
C MET A 162 9.66 -2.86 -8.05
N ARG A 163 9.58 -3.40 -9.25
CA ARG A 163 10.10 -4.72 -9.59
C ARG A 163 11.61 -4.67 -9.77
N ASP A 164 12.29 -5.78 -9.42
CA ASP A 164 13.74 -5.91 -9.61
C ASP A 164 14.15 -5.62 -11.05
N ALA A 165 13.41 -6.13 -12.04
CA ALA A 165 13.68 -5.89 -13.45
C ALA A 165 13.68 -4.39 -13.81
N THR A 166 12.73 -3.61 -13.26
CA THR A 166 12.67 -2.16 -13.48
C THR A 166 13.88 -1.47 -12.84
N TYR A 167 14.18 -1.82 -11.59
CA TYR A 167 15.34 -1.25 -10.88
C TYR A 167 16.66 -1.60 -11.59
N ASP A 168 16.88 -2.86 -11.94
CA ASP A 168 18.11 -3.32 -12.58
C ASP A 168 18.31 -2.70 -13.96
N THR A 169 17.24 -2.37 -14.67
CA THR A 169 17.30 -1.68 -15.97
C THR A 169 17.79 -0.24 -15.82
N TYR A 170 17.34 0.48 -14.78
CA TYR A 170 17.57 1.93 -14.68
C TYR A 170 18.58 2.35 -13.62
N LYS A 171 19.11 1.43 -12.78
CA LYS A 171 20.03 1.74 -11.68
C LYS A 171 21.31 2.50 -12.11
N SER A 172 21.68 2.44 -13.38
CA SER A 172 22.84 3.14 -13.95
C SER A 172 22.47 4.40 -14.74
N GLU A 173 21.17 4.75 -14.81
CA GLU A 173 20.68 5.94 -15.48
C GLU A 173 20.33 7.03 -14.45
N PRO A 174 20.55 8.33 -14.77
CA PRO A 174 20.03 9.40 -13.93
C PRO A 174 18.50 9.34 -13.83
N PRO A 175 17.92 9.63 -12.70
CA PRO A 175 18.51 10.07 -11.42
C PRO A 175 18.90 8.95 -10.44
N LEU A 176 18.74 7.68 -10.84
CA LEU A 176 18.98 6.53 -9.94
C LEU A 176 20.47 6.29 -9.63
N ASP A 177 21.36 6.62 -10.56
CA ASP A 177 22.79 6.44 -10.41
C ASP A 177 23.39 7.24 -9.23
N THR A 178 22.80 8.39 -8.94
CA THR A 178 23.31 9.33 -7.92
C THR A 178 22.63 9.23 -6.56
N VAL A 179 21.41 8.70 -6.50
CA VAL A 179 20.50 8.98 -5.35
C VAL A 179 20.37 7.81 -4.38
N VAL A 180 20.55 6.57 -4.78
CA VAL A 180 19.91 5.46 -4.07
C VAL A 180 20.87 4.37 -3.61
N ARG A 181 22.15 4.62 -3.48
CA ARG A 181 23.09 3.56 -3.01
C ARG A 181 22.78 3.08 -1.60
N ASP A 182 22.17 3.93 -0.74
CA ASP A 182 22.10 3.66 0.69
C ASP A 182 20.75 3.09 1.19
N LEU A 183 19.69 3.09 0.37
CA LEU A 183 18.33 2.77 0.84
C LEU A 183 17.55 1.83 -0.09
N VAL A 184 18.23 0.98 -0.85
CA VAL A 184 17.58 -0.07 -1.67
C VAL A 184 17.43 -1.34 -0.86
N PHE A 185 16.18 -1.73 -0.60
CA PHE A 185 15.86 -2.99 0.05
C PHE A 185 15.30 -3.96 -1.00
N ARG A 186 15.98 -5.05 -1.23
CA ARG A 186 15.46 -6.17 -2.03
C ARG A 186 14.69 -7.12 -1.12
N ILE A 187 13.51 -7.51 -1.60
CA ILE A 187 12.63 -8.40 -0.88
C ILE A 187 12.46 -9.64 -1.73
N ASP A 188 12.96 -10.74 -1.23
CA ASP A 188 12.74 -12.03 -1.86
C ASP A 188 11.26 -12.40 -1.82
N PRO A 189 10.72 -12.97 -2.92
CA PRO A 189 9.36 -13.42 -2.93
C PRO A 189 9.16 -14.52 -1.86
N PRO A 190 8.03 -14.50 -1.15
CA PRO A 190 7.74 -15.54 -0.18
C PRO A 190 7.58 -16.89 -0.86
N ASP A 191 7.88 -17.96 -0.12
CA ASP A 191 7.62 -19.33 -0.56
C ASP A 191 6.15 -19.49 -0.97
N LEU A 192 5.90 -19.87 -2.23
CA LEU A 192 4.56 -19.94 -2.80
C LEU A 192 3.66 -20.93 -2.03
N LEU A 193 4.18 -22.11 -1.67
CA LEU A 193 3.40 -23.12 -0.96
C LEU A 193 3.05 -22.69 0.46
N ARG A 194 3.95 -21.93 1.12
CA ARG A 194 3.64 -21.31 2.42
C ARG A 194 2.57 -20.24 2.31
N VAL A 195 2.58 -19.45 1.24
CA VAL A 195 1.54 -18.45 0.99
C VAL A 195 0.18 -19.11 0.76
N LEU A 196 0.14 -20.17 -0.04
CA LEU A 196 -1.09 -20.95 -0.27
C LEU A 196 -1.61 -21.53 1.03
N GLN A 197 -0.75 -22.17 1.82
CA GLN A 197 -1.11 -22.73 3.13
C GLN A 197 -1.68 -21.66 4.06
N ALA A 198 -0.98 -20.53 4.22
CA ALA A 198 -1.43 -19.45 5.09
C ALA A 198 -2.79 -18.86 4.67
N ARG A 199 -3.07 -18.79 3.36
CA ARG A 199 -4.37 -18.36 2.86
C ARG A 199 -5.48 -19.35 3.18
N LEU A 200 -5.23 -20.65 3.03
CA LEU A 200 -6.20 -21.68 3.39
C LEU A 200 -6.47 -21.68 4.90
N ASP A 201 -5.43 -21.53 5.72
CA ASP A 201 -5.57 -21.45 7.16
C ASP A 201 -6.36 -20.20 7.58
N TYR A 202 -6.15 -19.08 6.91
CA TYR A 202 -6.93 -17.86 7.13
C TYR A 202 -8.40 -18.07 6.77
N ILE A 203 -8.70 -18.64 5.59
CA ILE A 203 -10.05 -18.94 5.15
C ILE A 203 -10.74 -19.90 6.15
N THR A 204 -10.02 -20.88 6.66
CA THR A 204 -10.54 -21.84 7.66
C THR A 204 -10.98 -21.11 8.95
N ARG A 205 -10.21 -20.11 9.40
CA ARG A 205 -10.52 -19.36 10.62
C ARG A 205 -11.74 -18.45 10.50
N ILE A 206 -11.91 -17.80 9.34
CA ILE A 206 -13.01 -16.83 9.14
C ILE A 206 -14.29 -17.45 8.62
N THR A 207 -14.26 -18.74 8.25
CA THR A 207 -15.41 -19.38 7.63
C THR A 207 -16.12 -20.24 8.66
N GLU A 208 -17.33 -19.83 9.06
CA GLU A 208 -18.27 -20.68 9.75
C GLU A 208 -18.72 -21.82 8.81
N GLN A 209 -19.21 -22.90 9.39
CA GLN A 209 -19.65 -24.14 8.70
C GLN A 209 -20.79 -23.86 7.71
N SER A 210 -20.47 -23.29 6.56
CA SER A 210 -21.43 -23.09 5.48
C SER A 210 -21.30 -24.21 4.44
N SER A 211 -22.40 -24.75 3.99
CA SER A 211 -22.47 -25.64 2.83
C SER A 211 -22.90 -24.84 1.61
N ASN A 212 -22.21 -25.00 0.50
CA ASN A 212 -22.63 -24.45 -0.78
C ASN A 212 -23.22 -25.54 -1.65
N THR A 213 -24.38 -25.26 -2.25
CA THR A 213 -25.00 -26.15 -3.24
C THR A 213 -24.60 -25.69 -4.64
N TYR A 214 -23.94 -26.54 -5.37
CA TYR A 214 -23.54 -26.32 -6.76
C TYR A 214 -24.51 -27.07 -7.70
N ILE A 215 -24.88 -26.46 -8.81
CA ILE A 215 -25.66 -27.06 -9.88
C ILE A 215 -24.67 -27.40 -11.00
N LEU A 216 -24.50 -28.67 -11.28
CA LEU A 216 -23.66 -29.13 -12.38
C LEU A 216 -24.37 -28.90 -13.72
N GLU A 217 -23.62 -28.95 -14.84
CA GLU A 217 -24.15 -28.77 -16.20
C GLU A 217 -25.27 -29.75 -16.54
N ASN A 218 -25.26 -30.95 -15.94
CA ASN A 218 -26.31 -31.97 -16.08
C ASN A 218 -27.54 -31.72 -15.19
N GLY A 219 -27.62 -30.58 -14.49
CA GLY A 219 -28.70 -30.21 -13.58
C GLY A 219 -28.66 -30.88 -12.20
N MET A 220 -27.67 -31.71 -11.91
CA MET A 220 -27.51 -32.36 -10.61
C MET A 220 -27.06 -31.33 -9.56
N ARG A 221 -27.68 -31.35 -8.38
CA ARG A 221 -27.32 -30.52 -7.24
C ARG A 221 -26.35 -31.24 -6.33
N VAL A 222 -25.17 -30.68 -6.14
CA VAL A 222 -24.15 -31.21 -5.24
C VAL A 222 -23.94 -30.25 -4.08
N ALA A 223 -24.20 -30.73 -2.87
CA ALA A 223 -23.88 -29.97 -1.66
C ALA A 223 -22.46 -30.33 -1.21
N VAL A 224 -21.56 -29.36 -1.20
CA VAL A 224 -20.18 -29.55 -0.73
C VAL A 224 -19.97 -28.71 0.51
N LYS A 225 -19.50 -29.33 1.58
CA LYS A 225 -19.11 -28.61 2.77
C LYS A 225 -17.81 -27.86 2.47
N ARG A 226 -17.77 -26.60 2.88
CA ARG A 226 -16.60 -25.73 2.64
C ARG A 226 -15.34 -26.26 3.34
N SER A 227 -15.47 -26.89 4.49
CA SER A 227 -14.39 -27.58 5.20
C SER A 227 -13.75 -28.71 4.35
N GLU A 228 -14.55 -29.47 3.64
CA GLU A 228 -14.07 -30.57 2.78
C GLU A 228 -13.25 -30.02 1.59
N LEU A 229 -13.69 -28.90 1.00
CA LEU A 229 -12.91 -28.22 -0.04
C LEU A 229 -11.57 -27.67 0.48
N ILE A 230 -11.55 -27.12 1.67
CA ILE A 230 -10.32 -26.60 2.30
C ILE A 230 -9.35 -27.76 2.57
N GLU A 231 -9.83 -28.88 3.12
CA GLU A 231 -9.00 -30.05 3.32
C GLU A 231 -8.46 -30.61 2.01
N TYR A 232 -9.28 -30.69 0.98
CA TYR A 232 -8.83 -31.05 -0.36
C TYR A 232 -7.68 -30.23 -0.87
N PHE A 233 -7.77 -28.89 -0.78
CA PHE A 233 -6.67 -28.00 -1.18
C PHE A 233 -5.43 -28.19 -0.30
N LYS A 234 -5.58 -28.42 1.00
CA LYS A 234 -4.47 -28.71 1.89
C LYS A 234 -3.72 -29.99 1.47
N TYR A 235 -4.45 -31.06 1.12
CA TYR A 235 -3.82 -32.28 0.63
C TYR A 235 -3.06 -32.08 -0.67
N ILE A 236 -3.58 -31.28 -1.62
CA ILE A 236 -2.87 -30.92 -2.84
C ILE A 236 -1.55 -30.20 -2.52
N ILE A 237 -1.58 -29.21 -1.63
CA ILE A 237 -0.37 -28.47 -1.25
C ILE A 237 0.66 -29.39 -0.60
N VAL A 238 0.22 -30.30 0.26
CA VAL A 238 1.11 -31.29 0.90
C VAL A 238 1.71 -32.22 -0.14
N ALA A 239 0.91 -32.74 -1.08
CA ALA A 239 1.39 -33.59 -2.16
C ALA A 239 2.43 -32.90 -3.05
N ILE A 240 2.17 -31.64 -3.46
CA ILE A 240 3.12 -30.83 -4.23
C ILE A 240 4.42 -30.62 -3.44
N ARG A 241 4.32 -30.38 -2.13
CA ARG A 241 5.49 -30.15 -1.26
C ARG A 241 6.35 -31.40 -1.11
N LYS A 242 5.73 -32.59 -1.04
CA LYS A 242 6.46 -33.87 -0.93
C LYS A 242 7.25 -34.17 -2.21
N ASP A 243 6.72 -33.83 -3.37
CA ASP A 243 7.45 -33.99 -4.65
C ASP A 243 8.26 -32.75 -5.00
N ARG A 244 9.55 -32.86 -4.79
CA ARG A 244 10.49 -31.75 -5.03
C ARG A 244 10.51 -31.29 -6.50
N TRP A 245 10.26 -32.21 -7.45
CA TRP A 245 10.23 -31.87 -8.87
C TRP A 245 8.98 -31.05 -9.20
N VAL A 246 7.81 -31.48 -8.72
CA VAL A 246 6.54 -30.76 -8.90
C VAL A 246 6.59 -29.40 -8.21
N ALA A 247 7.10 -29.32 -6.99
CA ALA A 247 7.27 -28.04 -6.29
C ALA A 247 8.14 -27.08 -7.11
N ASN A 248 9.28 -27.55 -7.61
CA ASN A 248 10.16 -26.73 -8.45
C ASN A 248 9.50 -26.31 -9.77
N LEU A 249 8.66 -27.15 -10.37
CA LEU A 249 7.89 -26.80 -11.56
C LEU A 249 6.95 -25.61 -11.28
N PHE A 250 6.18 -25.67 -10.18
CA PHE A 250 5.31 -24.57 -9.77
C PHE A 250 6.09 -23.27 -9.54
N TYR A 251 7.25 -23.33 -8.86
CA TYR A 251 8.11 -22.17 -8.65
C TYR A 251 8.63 -21.57 -9.95
N ARG A 252 9.06 -22.39 -10.90
CA ARG A 252 9.56 -21.95 -12.21
C ARG A 252 8.46 -21.34 -13.06
N LEU A 253 7.29 -21.94 -13.11
CA LEU A 253 6.13 -21.43 -13.84
C LEU A 253 5.62 -20.13 -13.23
N ALA A 254 5.68 -20.00 -11.92
CA ALA A 254 5.29 -18.76 -11.23
C ALA A 254 6.27 -17.60 -11.47
N ASP A 255 7.50 -17.87 -11.95
CA ASP A 255 8.54 -16.87 -12.22
C ASP A 255 8.71 -15.87 -11.06
N LYS A 256 8.84 -16.39 -9.83
CA LYS A 256 8.93 -15.59 -8.59
C LYS A 256 7.74 -14.65 -8.35
N ASN A 257 6.68 -14.75 -9.13
CA ASN A 257 5.47 -13.93 -8.99
C ASN A 257 4.41 -14.73 -8.20
N THR A 258 4.23 -14.39 -6.93
CA THR A 258 3.26 -15.05 -6.05
C THR A 258 1.83 -15.02 -6.61
N ARG A 259 1.40 -13.93 -7.27
CA ARG A 259 0.06 -13.82 -7.87
C ARG A 259 -0.10 -14.81 -9.03
N ASN A 260 0.90 -14.89 -9.89
CA ASN A 260 0.93 -15.85 -10.99
C ASN A 260 0.94 -17.29 -10.47
N GLY A 261 1.72 -17.57 -9.43
CA GLY A 261 1.74 -18.88 -8.78
C GLY A 261 0.40 -19.29 -8.18
N ILE A 262 -0.33 -18.37 -7.58
CA ILE A 262 -1.70 -18.60 -7.08
C ILE A 262 -2.64 -18.92 -8.24
N GLN A 263 -2.56 -18.17 -9.34
CA GLN A 263 -3.38 -18.42 -10.53
C GLN A 263 -3.10 -19.80 -11.12
N ILE A 264 -1.83 -20.18 -11.29
CA ILE A 264 -1.42 -21.49 -11.77
C ILE A 264 -1.96 -22.61 -10.86
N PHE A 265 -1.90 -22.42 -9.54
CA PHE A 265 -2.47 -23.36 -8.59
C PHE A 265 -3.99 -23.48 -8.73
N GLU A 266 -4.68 -22.35 -8.90
CA GLU A 266 -6.12 -22.32 -9.13
C GLU A 266 -6.50 -23.04 -10.45
N ASP A 267 -5.79 -22.75 -11.53
CA ASP A 267 -6.00 -23.38 -12.83
C ASP A 267 -5.72 -24.89 -12.78
N PHE A 268 -4.68 -25.31 -12.06
CA PHE A 268 -4.40 -26.70 -11.80
C PHE A 268 -5.57 -27.39 -11.08
N CYS A 269 -6.10 -26.79 -10.01
CA CYS A 269 -7.23 -27.32 -9.27
C CYS A 269 -8.52 -27.39 -10.12
N LYS A 270 -8.71 -26.46 -11.05
CA LYS A 270 -9.87 -26.42 -11.96
C LYS A 270 -9.74 -27.32 -13.20
N SER A 271 -8.55 -27.81 -13.49
CA SER A 271 -8.25 -28.53 -14.73
C SER A 271 -9.04 -29.84 -14.94
N GLY A 272 -9.63 -30.39 -13.90
CA GLY A 272 -10.38 -31.64 -13.94
C GLY A 272 -9.52 -32.90 -14.19
N HIS A 273 -8.17 -32.74 -14.22
CA HIS A 273 -7.27 -33.88 -14.45
C HIS A 273 -7.10 -34.78 -13.22
N MET A 274 -7.50 -34.32 -12.04
CA MET A 274 -7.46 -35.12 -10.81
C MET A 274 -8.69 -36.02 -10.71
N LYS A 275 -8.45 -37.32 -10.56
CA LYS A 275 -9.50 -38.34 -10.37
C LYS A 275 -9.73 -38.56 -8.88
N GLU A 276 -10.91 -39.08 -8.52
CA GLU A 276 -11.27 -39.39 -7.13
C GLU A 276 -10.23 -40.29 -6.43
N LYS A 277 -9.68 -41.27 -7.13
CA LYS A 277 -8.63 -42.17 -6.62
C LYS A 277 -7.33 -41.39 -6.29
N ASP A 278 -7.02 -40.33 -7.03
CA ASP A 278 -5.81 -39.54 -6.81
C ASP A 278 -6.00 -38.68 -5.54
N ILE A 279 -7.20 -38.19 -5.30
CA ILE A 279 -7.58 -37.47 -4.08
C ILE A 279 -7.47 -38.38 -2.84
N LEU A 280 -7.98 -39.60 -2.94
CA LEU A 280 -7.88 -40.58 -1.85
C LEU A 280 -6.42 -40.95 -1.56
N ALA A 281 -5.61 -41.15 -2.59
CA ALA A 281 -4.17 -41.36 -2.44
C ALA A 281 -3.46 -40.19 -1.76
N MET A 282 -3.80 -38.91 -2.12
CA MET A 282 -3.28 -37.74 -1.46
C MET A 282 -3.67 -37.64 0.00
N ARG A 283 -4.87 -38.08 0.37
CA ARG A 283 -5.33 -38.12 1.76
C ARG A 283 -4.47 -39.07 2.60
N VAL A 284 -4.26 -40.30 2.13
CA VAL A 284 -3.39 -41.29 2.79
C VAL A 284 -1.95 -40.75 2.96
N LEU A 285 -1.41 -40.11 1.91
CA LEU A 285 -0.09 -39.47 1.97
C LEU A 285 -0.04 -38.26 2.92
N GLY A 286 -1.18 -37.57 3.13
CA GLY A 286 -1.32 -36.45 4.08
C GLY A 286 -1.34 -36.93 5.53
N ASP A 287 -1.99 -38.03 5.82
CA ASP A 287 -2.08 -38.57 7.18
C ASP A 287 -0.71 -39.13 7.66
N ASP A 288 0.09 -39.68 6.76
CA ASP A 288 1.47 -40.12 7.06
C ASP A 288 2.44 -38.96 7.33
N ALA A 289 2.05 -37.71 7.08
CA ALA A 289 2.87 -36.54 7.29
C ALA A 289 2.68 -35.90 8.69
N GLN A 290 1.80 -36.46 9.52
CA GLN A 290 1.59 -35.99 10.92
C GLN A 290 2.37 -36.86 11.94
N ILE A 291 3.16 -37.82 11.47
CA ILE A 291 4.11 -38.58 12.27
C ILE A 291 5.51 -38.07 11.95
#